data_e26a7bcdc5d0de352234622c65a26c5a
#
_entry.id   e26a7bcdc5d0de352234622c65a26c5a
#
_cell.length_a   1.000
_cell.length_b   1.000
_cell.length_c   1.000
_cell.angle_alpha   90.00
_cell.angle_beta   90.00
_cell.angle_gamma   90.00
#
_symmetry.space_group_name_H-M   'P 1'
#
loop_
_entity.id
_entity.type
_entity.pdbx_description
1 polymer ?
#
loop_
_entity_poly.entity_id
_entity_poly.type
_entity_poly.pdbx_seq_one_letter_code
_entity_poly.pdbx_strand_id
1 'polypeptide(L)'
;MAKKKLPRVTGFGGLFFKAKDSEALSAWYRDRLGLPIEEWGGCVFLWRDAEDPKKAGQTVWSVFDAKTPYFKPSRKAFMMNFRVDDLDRVLAELKAEGADVTDASEESEYGKFGWVMDPEGNKIELWQPPAPPKPKKKAKPKKVAVKKTAKKTPKK
;
A
#
# COMPACT_ATOMS: atom_id res chain seq x y z
N MET A 1 13.48 -17.11 -28.28
CA MET A 1 13.69 -15.84 -27.54
C MET A 1 13.15 -15.98 -26.12
N ALA A 2 14.00 -15.78 -25.13
CA ALA A 2 13.54 -15.78 -23.75
C ALA A 2 12.53 -14.64 -23.54
N LYS A 3 11.31 -14.94 -23.08
CA LYS A 3 10.33 -13.92 -22.70
C LYS A 3 10.97 -13.03 -21.64
N LYS A 4 11.04 -11.72 -21.86
CA LYS A 4 11.51 -10.76 -20.86
C LYS A 4 10.65 -10.95 -19.61
N LYS A 5 11.26 -11.43 -18.52
CA LYS A 5 10.56 -11.66 -17.26
C LYS A 5 10.06 -10.31 -16.75
N LEU A 6 8.74 -10.19 -16.56
CA LEU A 6 8.17 -8.97 -16.01
C LEU A 6 8.69 -8.77 -14.58
N PRO A 7 9.00 -7.54 -14.17
CA PRO A 7 9.37 -7.28 -12.79
C PRO A 7 8.25 -7.73 -11.85
N ARG A 8 8.61 -8.40 -10.77
CA ARG A 8 7.66 -8.83 -9.74
C ARG A 8 7.46 -7.74 -8.71
N VAL A 9 8.56 -7.21 -8.19
CA VAL A 9 8.55 -6.12 -7.21
C VAL A 9 8.52 -4.78 -7.95
N THR A 10 7.59 -3.92 -7.53
CA THR A 10 7.37 -2.59 -8.13
C THR A 10 7.71 -1.44 -7.19
N GLY A 11 8.11 -1.75 -5.95
CA GLY A 11 8.55 -0.76 -4.98
C GLY A 11 8.70 -1.33 -3.58
N PHE A 12 9.35 -0.55 -2.72
CA PHE A 12 9.48 -0.86 -1.31
C PHE A 12 8.21 -0.43 -0.58
N GLY A 13 7.46 -1.41 -0.07
CA GLY A 13 6.15 -1.18 0.56
C GLY A 13 6.21 -0.91 2.05
N GLY A 14 7.25 -1.36 2.75
CA GLY A 14 7.37 -1.07 4.16
C GLY A 14 8.46 -1.81 4.91
N LEU A 15 8.76 -1.30 6.09
CA LEU A 15 9.60 -1.93 7.09
C LEU A 15 8.83 -2.08 8.38
N PHE A 16 8.75 -3.29 8.87
CA PHE A 16 8.12 -3.65 10.14
C PHE A 16 9.18 -4.25 11.06
N PHE A 17 9.18 -3.87 12.32
CA PHE A 17 10.14 -4.41 13.27
C PHE A 17 9.57 -4.48 14.68
N LYS A 18 10.12 -5.39 15.48
CA LYS A 18 9.68 -5.66 16.84
C LYS A 18 10.39 -4.76 17.84
N ALA A 19 9.66 -4.34 18.86
CA ALA A 19 10.20 -3.64 20.01
C ALA A 19 9.65 -4.22 21.32
N LYS A 20 10.43 -4.10 22.38
CA LYS A 20 9.99 -4.51 23.74
C LYS A 20 8.82 -3.67 24.21
N ASP A 21 8.86 -2.38 23.90
CA ASP A 21 7.82 -1.41 24.15
C ASP A 21 7.59 -0.61 22.87
N SER A 22 6.59 -1.03 22.11
CA SER A 22 6.29 -0.45 20.79
C SER A 22 5.73 0.97 20.90
N GLU A 23 4.96 1.27 21.96
CA GLU A 23 4.43 2.61 22.20
C GLU A 23 5.53 3.60 22.53
N ALA A 24 6.38 3.26 23.51
CA ALA A 24 7.49 4.12 23.91
C ALA A 24 8.47 4.35 22.75
N LEU A 25 8.73 3.33 21.93
CA LEU A 25 9.62 3.47 20.78
C LEU A 25 8.99 4.35 19.69
N SER A 26 7.72 4.16 19.36
CA SER A 26 7.01 5.01 18.40
C SER A 26 6.97 6.47 18.87
N ALA A 27 6.72 6.71 20.16
CA ALA A 27 6.77 8.04 20.77
C ALA A 27 8.18 8.66 20.62
N TRP A 28 9.24 7.89 20.84
CA TRP A 28 10.61 8.37 20.67
C TRP A 28 10.87 8.85 19.22
N TYR A 29 10.43 8.06 18.21
CA TYR A 29 10.58 8.44 16.80
C TYR A 29 9.78 9.70 16.45
N ARG A 30 8.56 9.80 16.96
CA ARG A 30 7.74 11.01 16.80
C ARG A 30 8.41 12.24 17.43
N ASP A 31 8.83 12.12 18.69
CA ASP A 31 9.26 13.28 19.48
C ASP A 31 10.70 13.70 19.17
N ARG A 32 11.56 12.77 18.73
CA ARG A 32 12.97 13.04 18.44
C ARG A 32 13.26 13.25 16.97
N LEU A 33 12.57 12.52 16.09
CA LEU A 33 12.82 12.58 14.65
C LEU A 33 11.67 13.22 13.88
N GLY A 34 10.56 13.55 14.54
CA GLY A 34 9.42 14.18 13.90
C GLY A 34 8.68 13.24 12.93
N LEU A 35 8.77 11.91 13.13
CA LEU A 35 7.98 11.00 12.32
C LEU A 35 6.48 11.24 12.54
N PRO A 36 5.66 11.31 11.48
CA PRO A 36 4.22 11.54 11.58
C PRO A 36 3.50 10.26 12.03
N ILE A 37 3.78 9.82 13.27
CA ILE A 37 3.21 8.60 13.83
C ILE A 37 1.70 8.77 14.00
N GLU A 38 0.94 7.88 13.41
CA GLU A 38 -0.50 7.80 13.48
C GLU A 38 -0.98 6.96 14.68
N GLU A 39 -2.27 6.98 14.98
CA GLU A 39 -2.85 6.27 16.14
C GLU A 39 -2.60 4.74 16.13
N TRP A 40 -2.43 4.15 14.96
CA TRP A 40 -2.12 2.72 14.81
C TRP A 40 -0.64 2.37 15.09
N GLY A 41 0.19 3.34 15.47
CA GLY A 41 1.57 3.12 15.93
C GLY A 41 2.65 3.15 14.85
N GLY A 42 2.31 3.51 13.62
CA GLY A 42 3.24 3.65 12.50
C GLY A 42 3.01 4.91 11.69
N CYS A 43 3.65 5.02 10.55
CA CYS A 43 3.44 6.11 9.62
C CYS A 43 3.61 5.66 8.16
N VAL A 44 3.17 6.50 7.25
CA VAL A 44 3.22 6.27 5.81
C VAL A 44 4.03 7.38 5.14
N PHE A 45 5.03 6.97 4.37
CA PHE A 45 5.80 7.87 3.50
C PHE A 45 5.25 7.78 2.08
N LEU A 46 4.75 8.88 1.56
CA LEU A 46 4.24 8.96 0.19
C LEU A 46 5.38 9.27 -0.78
N TRP A 47 5.37 8.62 -1.93
CA TRP A 47 6.34 8.85 -3.00
C TRP A 47 5.69 8.73 -4.38
N ARG A 48 6.40 9.17 -5.39
CA ARG A 48 6.02 9.03 -6.79
C ARG A 48 7.08 8.28 -7.56
N ASP A 49 6.64 7.52 -8.56
CA ASP A 49 7.54 6.84 -9.47
C ASP A 49 8.39 7.87 -10.23
N ALA A 50 9.70 7.61 -10.35
CA ALA A 50 10.62 8.54 -11.00
C ALA A 50 10.41 8.61 -12.52
N GLU A 51 9.98 7.50 -13.13
CA GLU A 51 9.75 7.41 -14.58
C GLU A 51 8.33 7.81 -14.95
N ASP A 52 7.36 7.58 -14.06
CA ASP A 52 5.97 7.99 -14.24
C ASP A 52 5.42 8.69 -12.99
N PRO A 53 5.59 10.01 -12.85
CA PRO A 53 5.15 10.76 -11.66
C PRO A 53 3.64 10.72 -11.39
N LYS A 54 2.84 10.19 -12.30
CA LYS A 54 1.40 9.96 -12.07
C LYS A 54 1.16 8.73 -11.20
N LYS A 55 2.11 7.81 -11.16
CA LYS A 55 2.06 6.65 -10.27
C LYS A 55 2.49 7.06 -8.87
N ALA A 56 1.55 7.11 -7.95
CA ALA A 56 1.82 7.32 -6.54
C ALA A 56 2.04 5.98 -5.85
N GLY A 57 2.92 5.98 -4.87
CA GLY A 57 3.15 4.84 -4.00
C GLY A 57 3.32 5.28 -2.55
N GLN A 58 3.43 4.31 -1.68
CA GLN A 58 3.65 4.56 -0.26
C GLN A 58 4.54 3.47 0.34
N THR A 59 5.30 3.87 1.35
CA THR A 59 6.12 2.98 2.17
C THR A 59 5.66 3.11 3.61
N VAL A 60 5.27 1.99 4.20
CA VAL A 60 4.79 1.92 5.58
C VAL A 60 5.95 1.67 6.53
N TRP A 61 6.05 2.44 7.58
CA TRP A 61 6.94 2.21 8.70
C TRP A 61 6.13 1.87 9.94
N SER A 62 6.41 0.75 10.60
CA SER A 62 5.63 0.32 11.75
C SER A 62 6.45 -0.45 12.77
N VAL A 63 6.16 -0.21 14.05
CA VAL A 63 6.72 -0.94 15.18
C VAL A 63 5.67 -1.91 15.71
N PHE A 64 6.08 -3.16 15.89
CA PHE A 64 5.25 -4.23 16.44
C PHE A 64 5.71 -4.61 17.83
N ASP A 65 4.81 -5.14 18.63
CA ASP A 65 5.16 -5.75 19.93
C ASP A 65 6.12 -6.92 19.72
N ALA A 66 7.08 -7.08 20.64
CA ALA A 66 8.08 -8.15 20.57
C ALA A 66 7.47 -9.56 20.52
N LYS A 67 6.28 -9.74 21.09
CA LYS A 67 5.58 -11.03 21.16
C LYS A 67 4.64 -11.28 19.98
N THR A 68 4.56 -10.33 19.02
CA THR A 68 3.66 -10.51 17.86
C THR A 68 3.92 -11.83 17.13
N PRO A 69 2.89 -12.60 16.80
CA PRO A 69 3.02 -13.80 15.99
C PRO A 69 3.14 -13.48 14.50
N TYR A 70 2.95 -12.23 14.09
CA TYR A 70 2.83 -11.83 12.68
C TYR A 70 4.06 -12.15 11.83
N PHE A 71 5.25 -12.17 12.46
CA PHE A 71 6.50 -12.45 11.74
C PHE A 71 6.83 -13.94 11.66
N LYS A 72 6.04 -14.82 12.30
CA LYS A 72 6.26 -16.25 12.20
C LYS A 72 6.11 -16.76 10.75
N PRO A 73 6.89 -17.78 10.33
CA PRO A 73 7.83 -18.58 11.12
C PRO A 73 9.21 -17.94 11.31
N SER A 74 9.48 -16.73 10.77
CA SER A 74 10.75 -16.04 10.96
C SER A 74 11.03 -15.75 12.44
N ARG A 75 12.30 -15.90 12.83
CA ARG A 75 12.81 -15.53 14.15
C ARG A 75 13.43 -14.13 14.17
N LYS A 76 13.45 -13.46 13.02
CA LYS A 76 14.02 -12.12 12.89
C LYS A 76 13.11 -11.08 13.56
N ALA A 77 13.73 -10.00 13.99
CA ALA A 77 13.02 -8.89 14.62
C ALA A 77 12.41 -7.90 13.63
N PHE A 78 12.55 -8.14 12.33
CA PHE A 78 12.00 -7.29 11.28
C PHE A 78 11.34 -8.12 10.19
N MET A 79 10.48 -7.46 9.41
CA MET A 79 9.90 -7.99 8.19
C MET A 79 9.84 -6.86 7.15
N MET A 80 10.30 -7.15 5.95
CA MET A 80 10.20 -6.23 4.81
C MET A 80 8.89 -6.47 4.06
N ASN A 81 8.34 -5.39 3.53
CA ASN A 81 7.19 -5.45 2.63
C ASN A 81 7.62 -4.93 1.25
N PHE A 82 7.29 -5.68 0.20
CA PHE A 82 7.48 -5.25 -1.17
C PHE A 82 6.15 -5.14 -1.90
N ARG A 83 5.99 -4.08 -2.69
CA ARG A 83 4.82 -3.88 -3.54
C ARG A 83 4.93 -4.74 -4.79
N VAL A 84 3.80 -5.30 -5.20
CA VAL A 84 3.63 -6.04 -6.44
C VAL A 84 2.36 -5.57 -7.15
N ASP A 85 2.30 -5.72 -8.47
CA ASP A 85 1.11 -5.34 -9.24
C ASP A 85 0.09 -6.48 -9.36
N ASP A 86 0.56 -7.73 -9.26
CA ASP A 86 -0.28 -8.94 -9.38
C ASP A 86 0.25 -10.00 -8.40
N LEU A 87 -0.34 -10.01 -7.20
CA LEU A 87 0.09 -10.89 -6.12
C LEU A 87 -0.13 -12.37 -6.47
N ASP A 88 -1.28 -12.71 -7.04
CA ASP A 88 -1.63 -14.09 -7.33
C ASP A 88 -0.64 -14.70 -8.34
N ARG A 89 -0.30 -13.94 -9.38
CA ARG A 89 0.72 -14.32 -10.36
C ARG A 89 2.09 -14.49 -9.72
N VAL A 90 2.52 -13.54 -8.89
CA VAL A 90 3.84 -13.57 -8.25
C VAL A 90 3.97 -14.77 -7.31
N LEU A 91 2.96 -15.05 -6.49
CA LEU A 91 2.97 -16.19 -5.58
C LEU A 91 3.00 -17.53 -6.35
N ALA A 92 2.23 -17.64 -7.43
CA ALA A 92 2.21 -18.82 -8.27
C ALA A 92 3.56 -19.07 -8.94
N GLU A 93 4.21 -18.02 -9.47
CA GLU A 93 5.54 -18.12 -10.07
C GLU A 93 6.60 -18.52 -9.04
N LEU A 94 6.58 -17.93 -7.84
CA LEU A 94 7.49 -18.25 -6.75
C LEU A 94 7.33 -19.71 -6.30
N LYS A 95 6.10 -20.21 -6.15
CA LYS A 95 5.83 -21.63 -5.85
C LYS A 95 6.38 -22.57 -6.93
N ALA A 96 6.16 -22.23 -8.19
CA ALA A 96 6.66 -23.02 -9.31
C ALA A 96 8.20 -23.07 -9.38
N GLU A 97 8.86 -22.04 -8.87
CA GLU A 97 10.32 -21.97 -8.77
C GLU A 97 10.88 -22.62 -7.49
N GLY A 98 10.02 -23.16 -6.63
CA GLY A 98 10.41 -23.84 -5.39
C GLY A 98 10.72 -22.91 -4.23
N ALA A 99 10.30 -21.65 -4.29
CA ALA A 99 10.41 -20.73 -3.15
C ALA A 99 9.46 -21.15 -2.01
N ASP A 100 9.85 -20.87 -0.78
CA ASP A 100 9.07 -21.16 0.43
C ASP A 100 7.95 -20.11 0.61
N VAL A 101 6.89 -20.26 -0.17
CA VAL A 101 5.69 -19.42 -0.13
C VAL A 101 4.74 -19.96 0.91
N THR A 102 4.28 -19.11 1.84
CA THR A 102 3.26 -19.50 2.82
C THR A 102 1.91 -19.73 2.12
N ASP A 103 1.11 -20.68 2.61
CA ASP A 103 -0.22 -20.95 2.04
C ASP A 103 -1.27 -19.88 2.43
N ALA A 104 -0.97 -19.06 3.45
CA ALA A 104 -1.83 -17.98 3.86
C ALA A 104 -1.75 -16.81 2.87
N SER A 105 -2.89 -16.24 2.55
CA SER A 105 -3.03 -14.95 1.89
C SER A 105 -4.18 -14.18 2.55
N GLU A 106 -4.10 -12.87 2.55
CA GLU A 106 -5.12 -12.01 3.13
C GLU A 106 -5.57 -10.98 2.09
N GLU A 107 -6.87 -10.67 2.10
CA GLU A 107 -7.45 -9.59 1.30
C GLU A 107 -8.29 -8.69 2.22
N SER A 108 -8.08 -7.39 2.11
CA SER A 108 -8.77 -6.37 2.90
C SER A 108 -8.95 -5.08 2.10
N GLU A 109 -9.49 -4.06 2.73
CA GLU A 109 -9.55 -2.70 2.14
C GLU A 109 -8.17 -2.11 1.80
N TYR A 110 -7.11 -2.62 2.44
CA TYR A 110 -5.72 -2.21 2.20
C TYR A 110 -5.05 -2.95 1.04
N GLY A 111 -5.73 -3.91 0.43
CA GLY A 111 -5.25 -4.70 -0.70
C GLY A 111 -5.07 -6.17 -0.38
N LYS A 112 -4.24 -6.84 -1.17
CA LYS A 112 -3.92 -8.25 -1.02
C LYS A 112 -2.51 -8.43 -0.46
N PHE A 113 -2.36 -9.39 0.44
CA PHE A 113 -1.09 -9.72 1.10
C PHE A 113 -0.79 -11.20 0.98
N GLY A 114 0.48 -11.52 0.77
CA GLY A 114 1.01 -12.88 0.78
C GLY A 114 2.45 -12.85 1.27
N TRP A 115 2.97 -14.01 1.66
CA TRP A 115 4.29 -14.08 2.29
C TRP A 115 5.17 -15.16 1.70
N VAL A 116 6.46 -14.89 1.69
CA VAL A 116 7.50 -15.81 1.26
C VAL A 116 8.68 -15.72 2.23
N MET A 117 9.34 -16.84 2.48
CA MET A 117 10.58 -16.88 3.24
C MET A 117 11.77 -16.81 2.28
N ASP A 118 12.75 -15.99 2.61
CA ASP A 118 14.02 -16.00 1.89
C ASP A 118 14.96 -17.08 2.45
N PRO A 119 16.08 -17.39 1.76
CA PRO A 119 17.02 -18.42 2.19
C PRO A 119 17.69 -18.16 3.55
N GLU A 120 17.71 -16.91 4.03
CA GLU A 120 18.26 -16.49 5.32
C GLU A 120 17.22 -16.52 6.45
N GLY A 121 15.98 -16.95 6.16
CA GLY A 121 14.90 -17.03 7.13
C GLY A 121 14.22 -15.69 7.43
N ASN A 122 14.33 -14.71 6.56
CA ASN A 122 13.54 -13.50 6.64
C ASN A 122 12.15 -13.76 6.03
N LYS A 123 11.10 -13.40 6.76
CA LYS A 123 9.75 -13.36 6.20
C LYS A 123 9.59 -12.07 5.41
N ILE A 124 9.12 -12.19 4.20
CA ILE A 124 8.86 -11.08 3.30
C ILE A 124 7.36 -11.03 3.04
N GLU A 125 6.76 -9.87 3.24
CA GLU A 125 5.39 -9.60 2.85
C GLU A 125 5.35 -9.02 1.43
N LEU A 126 4.53 -9.62 0.57
CA LEU A 126 4.23 -9.12 -0.76
C LEU A 126 2.85 -8.48 -0.72
N TRP A 127 2.78 -7.23 -1.15
CA TRP A 127 1.58 -6.42 -1.05
C TRP A 127 1.15 -5.90 -2.42
N GLN A 128 -0.06 -6.25 -2.82
CA GLN A 128 -0.75 -5.64 -3.93
C GLN A 128 -1.72 -4.59 -3.39
N PRO A 129 -1.40 -3.30 -3.50
CA PRO A 129 -2.31 -2.24 -3.06
C PRO A 129 -3.66 -2.30 -3.77
N PRO A 130 -4.74 -1.75 -3.16
CA PRO A 130 -6.01 -1.65 -3.84
C PRO A 130 -5.89 -0.80 -5.10
N ALA A 131 -6.69 -1.11 -6.11
CA ALA A 131 -6.75 -0.31 -7.32
C ALA A 131 -7.11 1.15 -6.97
N PRO A 132 -6.49 2.16 -7.62
CA PRO A 132 -6.85 3.54 -7.38
C PRO A 132 -8.35 3.74 -7.63
N PRO A 133 -9.04 4.57 -6.83
CA PRO A 133 -10.46 4.82 -7.01
C PRO A 133 -10.71 5.31 -8.44
N LYS A 134 -11.68 4.70 -9.12
CA LYS A 134 -12.07 5.13 -10.47
C LYS A 134 -12.43 6.62 -10.41
N PRO A 135 -11.93 7.46 -11.34
CA PRO A 135 -12.27 8.87 -11.35
C PRO A 135 -13.81 8.99 -11.41
N LYS A 136 -14.40 9.66 -10.43
CA LYS A 136 -15.83 9.97 -10.46
C LYS A 136 -16.10 10.70 -11.78
N LYS A 137 -16.96 10.13 -12.65
CA LYS A 137 -17.43 10.83 -13.85
C LYS A 137 -17.94 12.18 -13.41
N LYS A 138 -17.30 13.27 -13.84
CA LYS A 138 -17.80 14.62 -13.58
C LYS A 138 -19.23 14.66 -14.09
N ALA A 139 -20.21 14.90 -13.20
CA ALA A 139 -21.59 15.09 -13.59
C ALA A 139 -21.61 16.23 -14.62
N LYS A 140 -22.18 15.98 -15.79
CA LYS A 140 -22.37 17.04 -16.80
C LYS A 140 -23.16 18.17 -16.14
N PRO A 141 -22.74 19.44 -16.26
CA PRO A 141 -23.49 20.54 -15.70
C PRO A 141 -24.91 20.51 -16.31
N LYS A 142 -25.92 20.45 -15.48
CA LYS A 142 -27.32 20.63 -15.91
C LYS A 142 -27.41 22.01 -16.56
N LYS A 143 -27.79 22.07 -17.85
CA LYS A 143 -28.11 23.32 -18.52
C LYS A 143 -29.26 23.97 -17.76
N VAL A 144 -28.98 25.09 -17.10
CA VAL A 144 -30.03 25.95 -16.51
C VAL A 144 -30.74 26.60 -17.68
N ALA A 145 -32.02 26.24 -17.86
CA ALA A 145 -32.87 26.90 -18.82
C ALA A 145 -33.18 28.32 -18.33
N VAL A 146 -32.62 29.31 -19.04
CA VAL A 146 -32.93 30.71 -18.79
C VAL A 146 -34.34 30.98 -19.34
N LYS A 147 -35.33 31.12 -18.45
CA LYS A 147 -36.66 31.64 -18.83
C LYS A 147 -36.53 33.12 -19.24
N LYS A 148 -36.73 33.40 -20.53
CA LYS A 148 -36.90 34.78 -21.02
C LYS A 148 -38.22 35.31 -20.48
N THR A 149 -38.16 36.27 -19.55
CA THR A 149 -39.27 37.09 -19.14
C THR A 149 -39.55 38.13 -20.21
N ALA A 150 -40.68 38.00 -20.90
CA ALA A 150 -41.15 39.01 -21.84
C ALA A 150 -41.54 40.28 -21.10
N LYS A 151 -40.91 41.40 -21.41
CA LYS A 151 -41.33 42.76 -20.98
C LYS A 151 -42.61 43.14 -21.71
N LYS A 152 -43.72 43.29 -21.00
CA LYS A 152 -44.92 43.96 -21.48
C LYS A 152 -44.67 45.50 -21.42
N THR A 153 -44.69 46.14 -22.56
CA THR A 153 -44.71 47.60 -22.69
C THR A 153 -46.14 48.14 -22.39
N PRO A 154 -46.36 49.19 -21.59
CA PRO A 154 -47.68 49.78 -21.46
C PRO A 154 -47.94 50.71 -22.64
N LYS A 155 -49.12 50.52 -23.29
CA LYS A 155 -49.70 51.48 -24.21
C LYS A 155 -50.46 52.55 -23.40
N LYS A 156 -50.31 53.81 -23.85
CA LYS A 156 -51.10 54.98 -23.42
C LYS A 156 -52.59 54.74 -23.47
#